data_2ccb1cf47fbc0044d4eb93718d31405c
#
_entry.id   2ccb1cf47fbc0044d4eb93718d31405c
#
_cell.length_a   1.000
_cell.length_b   1.000
_cell.length_c   1.000
_cell.angle_alpha   90.00
_cell.angle_beta   90.00
_cell.angle_gamma   90.00
#
_symmetry.space_group_name_H-M   'P 1'
#
loop_
_entity.id
_entity.type
_entity.pdbx_description
1 polymer ?
#
loop_
_entity_poly.entity_id
_entity_poly.type
_entity_poly.pdbx_seq_one_letter_code
_entity_poly.pdbx_strand_id
1 'polypeptide(L)'
;MRQAAEMNTGLDGFRLWPGLLDAAAQAELVAAVLTAIETAPLYAPTTPGGRPFSVRMTNLGPLGWVSDRAGYRYQPIHPVTGLAWPPIPPLLLDLWRDLSGWAQPPDACLVNLYREGAKMGLHQDRDEADLTAPVLSVSLGDAAMFRIGPAGGGQTRAIRLSSGDVCALTGPARLARHGIDRIICGSSRLIPRGGRINLTLRRAR
;
A
#
# COMPACT_ATOMS: atom_id res chain seq x y z
N MET A 1 -18.06 -9.03 5.40
CA MET A 1 -16.75 -9.58 5.00
C MET A 1 -16.84 -11.10 4.95
N ARG A 2 -16.39 -11.73 3.87
CA ARG A 2 -16.22 -13.20 3.83
C ARG A 2 -15.07 -13.57 4.77
N GLN A 3 -15.18 -14.73 5.47
CA GLN A 3 -14.03 -15.36 6.10
C GLN A 3 -13.11 -15.90 4.98
N ALA A 4 -12.27 -15.05 4.41
CA ALA A 4 -11.23 -15.54 3.51
C ALA A 4 -10.14 -16.18 4.36
N ALA A 5 -9.85 -17.44 4.08
CA ALA A 5 -8.77 -18.14 4.77
C ALA A 5 -7.42 -17.50 4.38
N GLU A 6 -6.56 -17.35 5.36
CA GLU A 6 -5.17 -16.96 5.13
C GLU A 6 -4.48 -18.04 4.27
N MET A 7 -3.84 -17.61 3.19
CA MET A 7 -3.11 -18.50 2.30
C MET A 7 -1.70 -18.75 2.84
N ASN A 8 -1.30 -20.01 2.91
CA ASN A 8 0.09 -20.34 3.23
C ASN A 8 1.01 -19.95 2.06
N THR A 9 1.81 -18.91 2.25
CA THR A 9 2.75 -18.39 1.25
C THR A 9 4.12 -19.09 1.29
N GLY A 10 4.39 -19.87 2.33
CA GLY A 10 5.70 -20.45 2.60
C GLY A 10 6.79 -19.40 2.92
N LEU A 11 6.38 -18.18 3.28
CA LEU A 11 7.25 -17.08 3.71
C LEU A 11 6.84 -16.67 5.13
N ASP A 12 7.68 -16.98 6.09
CA ASP A 12 7.40 -16.65 7.49
C ASP A 12 7.23 -15.14 7.70
N GLY A 13 6.13 -14.77 8.34
CA GLY A 13 5.74 -13.38 8.58
C GLY A 13 5.10 -12.65 7.39
N PHE A 14 5.04 -13.24 6.19
CA PHE A 14 4.25 -12.72 5.09
C PHE A 14 2.90 -13.42 5.05
N ARG A 15 1.85 -12.67 5.36
CA ARG A 15 0.46 -13.14 5.41
C ARG A 15 -0.32 -12.65 4.19
N LEU A 16 -1.16 -13.50 3.61
CA LEU A 16 -1.97 -13.16 2.43
C LEU A 16 -3.39 -13.71 2.59
N TRP A 17 -4.38 -12.86 2.38
CA TRP A 17 -5.81 -13.20 2.33
C TRP A 17 -6.35 -12.90 0.93
N PRO A 18 -6.36 -13.91 0.03
CA PRO A 18 -6.84 -13.72 -1.35
C PRO A 18 -8.34 -13.42 -1.36
N GLY A 19 -8.76 -12.39 -2.10
CA GLY A 19 -10.16 -12.03 -2.31
C GLY A 19 -10.94 -11.73 -1.02
N LEU A 20 -10.27 -11.28 0.04
CA LEU A 20 -10.90 -10.96 1.33
C LEU A 20 -12.01 -9.90 1.17
N LEU A 21 -11.77 -8.89 0.32
CA LEU A 21 -12.75 -7.85 0.05
C LEU A 21 -13.67 -8.29 -1.10
N ASP A 22 -14.97 -8.30 -0.83
CA ASP A 22 -15.99 -8.47 -1.88
C ASP A 22 -16.10 -7.23 -2.77
N ALA A 23 -16.91 -7.31 -3.82
CA ALA A 23 -17.04 -6.23 -4.80
C ALA A 23 -17.57 -4.93 -4.18
N ALA A 24 -18.44 -5.00 -3.18
CA ALA A 24 -19.01 -3.82 -2.52
C ALA A 24 -17.94 -3.09 -1.70
N ALA A 25 -17.17 -3.81 -0.89
CA ALA A 25 -16.08 -3.26 -0.10
C ALA A 25 -14.96 -2.65 -0.98
N GLN A 26 -14.65 -3.30 -2.11
CA GLN A 26 -13.70 -2.76 -3.07
C GLN A 26 -14.20 -1.44 -3.70
N ALA A 27 -15.47 -1.39 -4.10
CA ALA A 27 -16.08 -0.19 -4.67
C ALA A 27 -16.12 0.96 -3.65
N GLU A 28 -16.46 0.68 -2.39
CA GLU A 28 -16.45 1.64 -1.29
C GLU A 28 -15.05 2.27 -1.11
N LEU A 29 -14.01 1.44 -1.04
CA LEU A 29 -12.64 1.96 -0.89
C LEU A 29 -12.17 2.77 -2.09
N VAL A 30 -12.52 2.37 -3.31
CA VAL A 30 -12.19 3.16 -4.50
C VAL A 30 -12.92 4.50 -4.48
N ALA A 31 -14.20 4.54 -4.12
CA ALA A 31 -14.96 5.80 -3.98
C ALA A 31 -14.34 6.71 -2.92
N ALA A 32 -13.96 6.18 -1.76
CA ALA A 32 -13.29 6.94 -0.71
C ALA A 32 -11.95 7.53 -1.19
N VAL A 33 -11.15 6.78 -1.94
CA VAL A 33 -9.91 7.29 -2.54
C VAL A 33 -10.19 8.38 -3.58
N LEU A 34 -11.19 8.20 -4.43
CA LEU A 34 -11.56 9.20 -5.45
C LEU A 34 -12.00 10.52 -4.81
N THR A 35 -12.76 10.47 -3.73
CA THR A 35 -13.12 11.66 -2.94
C THR A 35 -11.88 12.30 -2.29
N ALA A 36 -11.02 11.49 -1.69
CA ALA A 36 -9.81 11.98 -1.02
C ALA A 36 -8.86 12.73 -1.96
N ILE A 37 -8.72 12.29 -3.22
CA ILE A 37 -7.85 12.96 -4.20
C ILE A 37 -8.36 14.32 -4.68
N GLU A 38 -9.59 14.71 -4.36
CA GLU A 38 -10.11 16.05 -4.63
C GLU A 38 -9.41 17.10 -3.75
N THR A 39 -9.06 16.74 -2.50
CA THR A 39 -8.37 17.63 -1.55
C THR A 39 -6.89 17.31 -1.39
N ALA A 40 -6.50 16.05 -1.54
CA ALA A 40 -5.13 15.57 -1.52
C ALA A 40 -4.78 14.90 -2.87
N PRO A 41 -4.53 15.67 -3.94
CA PRO A 41 -4.38 15.15 -5.30
C PRO A 41 -3.15 14.25 -5.42
N LEU A 42 -3.27 13.25 -6.32
CA LEU A 42 -2.14 12.38 -6.65
C LEU A 42 -1.00 13.20 -7.27
N TYR A 43 0.20 13.06 -6.73
CA TYR A 43 1.42 13.65 -7.26
C TYR A 43 2.47 12.58 -7.57
N ALA A 44 3.52 12.92 -8.29
CA ALA A 44 4.67 12.05 -8.51
C ALA A 44 5.81 12.48 -7.56
N PRO A 45 6.08 11.71 -6.49
CA PRO A 45 7.25 11.98 -5.64
C PRO A 45 8.54 11.82 -6.44
N THR A 46 9.62 12.38 -5.91
CA THR A 46 10.96 12.15 -6.46
C THR A 46 11.85 11.46 -5.43
N THR A 47 12.79 10.66 -5.89
CA THR A 47 13.86 10.16 -5.02
C THR A 47 14.73 11.31 -4.53
N PRO A 48 15.54 11.15 -3.45
CA PRO A 48 16.52 12.16 -3.04
C PRO A 48 17.47 12.60 -4.17
N GLY A 49 17.75 11.71 -5.12
CA GLY A 49 18.52 12.02 -6.33
C GLY A 49 17.72 12.74 -7.44
N GLY A 50 16.46 13.14 -7.20
CA GLY A 50 15.63 13.91 -8.11
C GLY A 50 14.93 13.10 -9.21
N ARG A 51 15.03 11.76 -9.23
CA ARG A 51 14.34 10.93 -10.21
C ARG A 51 12.86 10.77 -9.82
N PRO A 52 11.90 11.05 -10.72
CA PRO A 52 10.48 10.86 -10.42
C PRO A 52 10.15 9.36 -10.30
N PHE A 53 9.23 9.03 -9.41
CA PHE A 53 8.60 7.71 -9.38
C PHE A 53 7.65 7.56 -10.57
N SER A 54 7.54 6.34 -11.12
CA SER A 54 6.52 6.00 -12.12
C SER A 54 5.13 5.79 -11.52
N VAL A 55 5.04 5.76 -10.18
CA VAL A 55 3.82 5.60 -9.39
C VAL A 55 3.40 6.98 -8.89
N ARG A 56 2.11 7.31 -9.07
CA ARG A 56 1.55 8.52 -8.44
C ARG A 56 1.04 8.17 -7.06
N MET A 57 1.22 9.09 -6.11
CA MET A 57 0.95 8.84 -4.70
C MET A 57 0.13 9.95 -4.07
N THR A 58 -0.61 9.61 -3.05
CA THR A 58 -1.16 10.48 -2.02
C THR A 58 -1.23 9.71 -0.71
N ASN A 59 -1.74 10.32 0.35
CA ASN A 59 -1.87 9.66 1.65
C ASN A 59 -3.22 9.96 2.30
N LEU A 60 -3.57 9.12 3.27
CA LEU A 60 -4.70 9.27 4.18
C LEU A 60 -4.20 9.09 5.61
N GLY A 61 -4.82 9.80 6.56
CA GLY A 61 -4.52 9.69 7.98
C GLY A 61 -3.81 10.90 8.57
N PRO A 62 -3.45 10.85 9.86
CA PRO A 62 -2.72 11.92 10.53
C PRO A 62 -1.37 12.25 9.91
N LEU A 63 -0.71 11.23 9.33
CA LEU A 63 0.61 11.33 8.70
C LEU A 63 0.57 10.77 7.28
N GLY A 64 1.40 11.31 6.41
CA GLY A 64 1.63 10.80 5.06
C GLY A 64 3.11 10.66 4.74
N TRP A 65 3.47 9.54 4.12
CA TRP A 65 4.82 9.35 3.60
C TRP A 65 5.05 10.24 2.38
N VAL A 66 6.16 10.96 2.39
CA VAL A 66 6.59 11.82 1.29
C VAL A 66 8.04 11.59 0.94
N SER A 67 8.38 11.88 -0.31
CA SER A 67 9.73 11.75 -0.84
C SER A 67 10.04 12.90 -1.79
N ASP A 68 11.14 13.57 -1.55
CA ASP A 68 11.70 14.64 -2.36
C ASP A 68 13.23 14.72 -2.17
N ARG A 69 13.86 15.78 -2.62
CA ARG A 69 15.32 16.00 -2.45
C ARG A 69 15.77 16.06 -0.99
N ALA A 70 14.87 16.37 -0.04
CA ALA A 70 15.17 16.37 1.39
C ALA A 70 15.13 14.97 2.01
N GLY A 71 14.76 13.94 1.26
CA GLY A 71 14.72 12.55 1.71
C GLY A 71 13.30 12.01 1.89
N TYR A 72 13.24 10.86 2.56
CA TYR A 72 12.01 10.15 2.91
C TYR A 72 11.58 10.55 4.32
N ARG A 73 10.27 10.79 4.51
CA ARG A 73 9.74 11.17 5.82
C ARG A 73 8.23 11.03 5.90
N TYR A 74 7.71 11.02 7.11
CA TYR A 74 6.29 11.21 7.40
C TYR A 74 6.02 12.66 7.81
N GLN A 75 4.97 13.27 7.23
CA GLN A 75 4.54 14.63 7.56
C GLN A 75 3.01 14.75 7.56
N PRO A 76 2.43 15.73 8.31
CA PRO A 76 0.98 15.84 8.47
C PRO A 76 0.26 16.54 7.30
N ILE A 77 1.00 17.11 6.35
CA ILE A 77 0.45 17.94 5.27
C ILE A 77 0.88 17.43 3.88
N HIS A 78 -0.02 17.60 2.91
CA HIS A 78 0.24 17.28 1.51
C HIS A 78 1.29 18.24 0.91
N PRO A 79 2.35 17.75 0.23
CA PRO A 79 3.48 18.58 -0.19
C PRO A 79 3.15 19.62 -1.28
N VAL A 80 2.04 19.45 -2.00
CA VAL A 80 1.64 20.36 -3.08
C VAL A 80 0.57 21.34 -2.62
N THR A 81 -0.45 20.86 -1.87
CA THR A 81 -1.58 21.71 -1.46
C THR A 81 -1.35 22.39 -0.11
N GLY A 82 -0.46 21.88 0.74
CA GLY A 82 -0.27 22.36 2.11
C GLY A 82 -1.41 22.00 3.07
N LEU A 83 -2.41 21.24 2.61
CA LEU A 83 -3.54 20.82 3.43
C LEU A 83 -3.22 19.52 4.19
N ALA A 84 -3.94 19.29 5.29
CA ALA A 84 -3.90 18.01 5.99
C ALA A 84 -4.36 16.87 5.08
N TRP A 85 -3.88 15.66 5.35
CA TRP A 85 -4.33 14.46 4.64
C TRP A 85 -5.77 14.12 5.03
N PRO A 86 -6.59 13.63 4.08
CA PRO A 86 -7.93 13.11 4.38
C PRO A 86 -7.87 11.93 5.37
N PRO A 87 -8.94 11.65 6.11
CA PRO A 87 -8.96 10.57 7.08
C PRO A 87 -8.82 9.19 6.41
N ILE A 88 -8.31 8.22 7.18
CA ILE A 88 -8.31 6.80 6.78
C ILE A 88 -9.76 6.29 6.81
N PRO A 89 -10.26 5.66 5.73
CA PRO A 89 -11.60 5.08 5.70
C PRO A 89 -11.82 4.06 6.83
N PRO A 90 -13.02 4.04 7.46
CA PRO A 90 -13.32 3.14 8.57
C PRO A 90 -13.06 1.66 8.25
N LEU A 91 -13.41 1.21 7.03
CA LEU A 91 -13.16 -0.16 6.59
C LEU A 91 -11.67 -0.55 6.66
N LEU A 92 -10.75 0.38 6.36
CA LEU A 92 -9.30 0.13 6.50
C LEU A 92 -8.86 0.05 7.95
N LEU A 93 -9.46 0.83 8.85
CA LEU A 93 -9.21 0.74 10.30
C LEU A 93 -9.70 -0.60 10.87
N ASP A 94 -10.86 -1.09 10.39
CA ASP A 94 -11.38 -2.40 10.77
C ASP A 94 -10.46 -3.52 10.28
N LEU A 95 -9.99 -3.47 9.03
CA LEU A 95 -9.02 -4.43 8.50
C LEU A 95 -7.71 -4.45 9.32
N TRP A 96 -7.23 -3.28 9.70
CA TRP A 96 -6.04 -3.18 10.55
C TRP A 96 -6.27 -3.84 11.90
N ARG A 97 -7.36 -3.50 12.60
CA ARG A 97 -7.72 -4.08 13.90
C ARG A 97 -7.80 -5.61 13.84
N ASP A 98 -8.44 -6.14 12.80
CA ASP A 98 -8.74 -7.56 12.69
C ASP A 98 -7.56 -8.42 12.19
N LEU A 99 -6.64 -7.83 11.41
CA LEU A 99 -5.61 -8.59 10.70
C LEU A 99 -4.16 -8.26 11.12
N SER A 100 -3.89 -7.06 11.62
CA SER A 100 -2.52 -6.65 11.91
C SER A 100 -1.93 -7.31 13.14
N GLY A 101 -2.77 -7.65 14.13
CA GLY A 101 -2.32 -8.08 15.46
C GLY A 101 -1.68 -6.95 16.28
N TRP A 102 -1.83 -5.68 15.85
CA TRP A 102 -1.26 -4.50 16.52
C TRP A 102 -2.33 -3.70 17.25
N ALA A 103 -2.08 -3.37 18.51
CA ALA A 103 -3.09 -2.74 19.37
C ALA A 103 -3.39 -1.28 18.99
N GLN A 104 -2.37 -0.52 18.57
CA GLN A 104 -2.56 0.87 18.19
C GLN A 104 -3.08 0.97 16.73
N PRO A 105 -3.97 1.92 16.43
CA PRO A 105 -4.45 2.14 15.08
C PRO A 105 -3.32 2.64 14.16
N PRO A 106 -3.45 2.46 12.84
CA PRO A 106 -2.51 3.04 11.90
C PRO A 106 -2.65 4.56 11.90
N ASP A 107 -1.55 5.26 11.73
CA ASP A 107 -1.51 6.72 11.62
C ASP A 107 -1.16 7.20 10.21
N ALA A 108 -0.86 6.30 9.29
CA ALA A 108 -0.59 6.57 7.90
C ALA A 108 -1.17 5.50 6.98
N CYS A 109 -1.72 5.93 5.84
CA CYS A 109 -2.11 5.06 4.74
C CYS A 109 -1.60 5.66 3.44
N LEU A 110 -0.53 5.08 2.87
CA LEU A 110 0.00 5.47 1.57
C LEU A 110 -0.90 4.91 0.46
N VAL A 111 -1.34 5.79 -0.42
CA VAL A 111 -2.14 5.46 -1.62
C VAL A 111 -1.23 5.51 -2.84
N ASN A 112 -0.99 4.37 -3.46
CA ASN A 112 -0.19 4.23 -4.68
C ASN A 112 -1.10 3.94 -5.87
N LEU A 113 -1.09 4.81 -6.89
CA LEU A 113 -1.76 4.56 -8.17
C LEU A 113 -0.74 4.14 -9.22
N TYR A 114 -0.85 2.90 -9.68
CA TYR A 114 -0.08 2.34 -10.78
C TYR A 114 -0.91 2.38 -12.06
N ARG A 115 -0.36 2.99 -13.10
CA ARG A 115 -0.86 2.90 -14.49
C ARG A 115 0.00 1.94 -15.28
N GLU A 116 -0.34 1.72 -16.54
CA GLU A 116 0.47 0.91 -17.46
C GLU A 116 1.94 1.34 -17.45
N GLY A 117 2.85 0.36 -17.40
CA GLY A 117 4.29 0.60 -17.32
C GLY A 117 4.82 1.02 -15.96
N ALA A 118 3.96 1.36 -14.99
CA ALA A 118 4.40 1.72 -13.64
C ALA A 118 4.92 0.48 -12.87
N LYS A 119 5.99 0.69 -12.15
CA LYS A 119 6.63 -0.35 -11.32
C LYS A 119 7.23 0.26 -10.05
N MET A 120 7.47 -0.57 -9.05
CA MET A 120 8.18 -0.22 -7.83
C MET A 120 9.33 -1.20 -7.66
N GLY A 121 10.55 -0.69 -7.65
CA GLY A 121 11.75 -1.50 -7.40
C GLY A 121 11.72 -2.17 -6.03
N LEU A 122 12.58 -3.18 -5.85
CA LEU A 122 12.72 -3.83 -4.53
C LEU A 122 13.22 -2.82 -3.50
N HIS A 123 12.44 -2.64 -2.45
CA HIS A 123 12.72 -1.75 -1.32
C HIS A 123 12.29 -2.42 -0.01
N GLN A 124 12.54 -1.76 1.10
CA GLN A 124 12.07 -2.12 2.43
C GLN A 124 11.35 -0.91 3.02
N ASP A 125 10.26 -1.13 3.74
CA ASP A 125 9.58 -0.09 4.54
C ASP A 125 10.37 0.08 5.85
N ARG A 126 11.08 1.21 5.99
CA ARG A 126 12.06 1.45 7.07
C ARG A 126 11.98 2.85 7.66
N ASP A 127 11.00 3.65 7.25
CA ASP A 127 10.89 5.05 7.64
C ASP A 127 10.00 5.24 8.88
N GLU A 128 9.45 4.15 9.43
CA GLU A 128 8.65 4.11 10.64
C GLU A 128 9.52 4.13 11.89
N ALA A 129 9.02 4.73 12.98
CA ALA A 129 9.74 4.81 14.26
C ALA A 129 9.88 3.43 14.94
N ASP A 130 8.85 2.58 14.82
CA ASP A 130 8.84 1.21 15.33
C ASP A 130 8.72 0.20 14.18
N LEU A 131 9.83 -0.44 13.86
CA LEU A 131 9.90 -1.45 12.80
C LEU A 131 9.33 -2.82 13.21
N THR A 132 8.80 -2.96 14.42
CA THR A 132 8.06 -4.16 14.84
C THR A 132 6.58 -4.07 14.50
N ALA A 133 6.05 -2.85 14.32
CA ALA A 133 4.69 -2.63 13.85
C ALA A 133 4.52 -3.18 12.41
N PRO A 134 3.41 -3.89 12.11
CA PRO A 134 3.20 -4.50 10.81
C PRO A 134 2.98 -3.46 9.70
N VAL A 135 3.07 -3.92 8.45
CA VAL A 135 2.58 -3.21 7.28
C VAL A 135 1.40 -3.99 6.71
N LEU A 136 0.24 -3.38 6.58
CA LEU A 136 -0.95 -4.00 5.98
C LEU A 136 -1.23 -3.35 4.62
N SER A 137 -1.44 -4.16 3.59
CA SER A 137 -1.58 -3.70 2.22
C SER A 137 -2.83 -4.27 1.56
N VAL A 138 -3.64 -3.39 0.96
CA VAL A 138 -4.87 -3.71 0.23
C VAL A 138 -4.68 -3.45 -1.25
N SER A 139 -5.04 -4.41 -2.10
CA SER A 139 -4.96 -4.32 -3.56
C SER A 139 -6.34 -4.07 -4.18
N LEU A 140 -6.46 -3.07 -5.03
CA LEU A 140 -7.69 -2.70 -5.74
C LEU A 140 -7.41 -2.47 -7.23
N GLY A 141 -8.30 -2.92 -8.10
CA GLY A 141 -8.17 -2.73 -9.55
C GLY A 141 -7.33 -3.80 -10.22
N ASP A 142 -6.48 -3.41 -11.17
CA ASP A 142 -5.69 -4.37 -11.94
C ASP A 142 -4.74 -5.18 -11.05
N ALA A 143 -4.59 -6.46 -11.40
CA ALA A 143 -3.66 -7.34 -10.72
C ALA A 143 -2.20 -6.89 -10.96
N ALA A 144 -1.32 -7.26 -10.04
CA ALA A 144 0.10 -6.96 -10.12
C ALA A 144 0.95 -8.20 -9.84
N MET A 145 2.14 -8.23 -10.42
CA MET A 145 3.19 -9.17 -10.02
C MET A 145 4.00 -8.53 -8.89
N PHE A 146 3.71 -8.96 -7.69
CA PHE A 146 4.41 -8.58 -6.46
C PHE A 146 5.62 -9.48 -6.26
N ARG A 147 6.78 -8.89 -6.04
CA ARG A 147 8.01 -9.59 -5.76
C ARG A 147 8.36 -9.41 -4.29
N ILE A 148 8.74 -10.51 -3.62
CA ILE A 148 9.14 -10.48 -2.21
C ILE A 148 10.32 -11.42 -1.97
N GLY A 149 11.21 -11.04 -1.08
CA GLY A 149 12.37 -11.85 -0.68
C GLY A 149 12.96 -11.41 0.65
N PRO A 150 13.97 -12.14 1.15
CA PRO A 150 14.55 -11.91 2.47
C PRO A 150 15.06 -10.48 2.66
N ALA A 151 15.01 -9.98 3.91
CA ALA A 151 15.51 -8.65 4.29
C ALA A 151 16.99 -8.45 3.95
N GLY A 152 17.82 -9.48 4.17
CA GLY A 152 19.27 -9.46 3.91
C GLY A 152 19.67 -9.67 2.44
N GLY A 153 18.68 -9.81 1.54
CA GLY A 153 18.93 -10.14 0.13
C GLY A 153 18.80 -11.63 -0.17
N GLY A 154 19.00 -12.01 -1.43
CA GLY A 154 18.86 -13.39 -1.89
C GLY A 154 17.69 -13.57 -2.86
N GLN A 155 17.27 -14.83 -3.05
CA GLN A 155 16.25 -15.20 -4.02
C GLN A 155 14.89 -14.60 -3.64
N THR A 156 14.21 -14.01 -4.62
CA THR A 156 12.87 -13.45 -4.48
C THR A 156 11.83 -14.37 -5.10
N ARG A 157 10.59 -14.28 -4.61
CA ARG A 157 9.43 -14.95 -5.20
C ARG A 157 8.50 -13.91 -5.83
N ALA A 158 7.82 -14.30 -6.90
CA ALA A 158 6.77 -13.51 -7.53
C ALA A 158 5.41 -14.07 -7.14
N ILE A 159 4.53 -13.21 -6.64
CA ILE A 159 3.16 -13.53 -6.23
C ILE A 159 2.23 -12.63 -7.02
N ARG A 160 1.18 -13.19 -7.60
CA ARG A 160 0.12 -12.39 -8.20
C ARG A 160 -0.79 -11.86 -7.09
N LEU A 161 -0.93 -10.54 -6.99
CA LEU A 161 -1.93 -9.88 -6.16
C LEU A 161 -3.06 -9.37 -7.04
N SER A 162 -4.29 -9.76 -6.73
CA SER A 162 -5.51 -9.40 -7.44
C SER A 162 -6.32 -8.36 -6.66
N SER A 163 -7.34 -7.78 -7.29
CA SER A 163 -8.27 -6.88 -6.62
C SER A 163 -8.99 -7.57 -5.46
N GLY A 164 -9.05 -6.94 -4.31
CA GLY A 164 -9.64 -7.49 -3.09
C GLY A 164 -8.69 -8.31 -2.22
N ASP A 165 -7.45 -8.56 -2.70
CA ASP A 165 -6.43 -9.21 -1.87
C ASP A 165 -5.90 -8.25 -0.80
N VAL A 166 -5.70 -8.81 0.39
CA VAL A 166 -5.03 -8.13 1.51
C VAL A 166 -3.80 -8.91 1.90
N CYS A 167 -2.69 -8.24 2.14
CA CYS A 167 -1.49 -8.90 2.66
C CYS A 167 -0.86 -8.08 3.79
N ALA A 168 -0.08 -8.77 4.63
CA ALA A 168 0.66 -8.12 5.71
C ALA A 168 2.12 -8.59 5.75
N LEU A 169 3.00 -7.65 6.06
CA LEU A 169 4.39 -7.91 6.43
C LEU A 169 4.51 -7.78 7.95
N THR A 170 4.80 -8.89 8.61
CA THR A 170 4.87 -8.98 10.08
C THR A 170 6.14 -9.71 10.51
N GLY A 171 6.58 -9.53 11.74
CA GLY A 171 7.69 -10.31 12.32
C GLY A 171 8.89 -10.46 11.36
N PRO A 172 9.29 -11.71 11.01
CA PRO A 172 10.45 -11.93 10.12
C PRO A 172 10.34 -11.30 8.74
N ALA A 173 9.12 -11.15 8.20
CA ALA A 173 8.91 -10.49 6.90
C ALA A 173 8.71 -8.97 7.00
N ARG A 174 8.70 -8.37 8.20
CA ARG A 174 8.46 -6.91 8.34
C ARG A 174 9.42 -6.06 7.49
N LEU A 175 10.66 -6.48 7.41
CA LEU A 175 11.69 -5.83 6.59
C LEU A 175 12.02 -6.61 5.31
N ALA A 176 11.12 -7.48 4.84
CA ALA A 176 11.30 -8.18 3.58
C ALA A 176 11.46 -7.18 2.42
N ARG A 177 12.41 -7.45 1.52
CA ARG A 177 12.55 -6.67 0.29
C ARG A 177 11.40 -7.01 -0.64
N HIS A 178 10.64 -6.01 -1.04
CA HIS A 178 9.47 -6.21 -1.88
C HIS A 178 9.29 -5.09 -2.92
N GLY A 179 8.47 -5.34 -3.92
CA GLY A 179 8.22 -4.39 -4.99
C GLY A 179 7.15 -4.87 -5.96
N ILE A 180 6.85 -4.06 -6.98
CA ILE A 180 5.92 -4.38 -8.06
C ILE A 180 6.70 -4.43 -9.37
N ASP A 181 6.78 -5.60 -9.99
CA ASP A 181 7.47 -5.80 -11.26
C ASP A 181 6.68 -5.22 -12.44
N ARG A 182 5.37 -5.49 -12.46
CA ARG A 182 4.46 -5.02 -13.50
C ARG A 182 3.00 -5.09 -13.06
N ILE A 183 2.17 -4.32 -13.73
CA ILE A 183 0.71 -4.36 -13.65
C ILE A 183 0.18 -5.24 -14.80
N ILE A 184 -0.84 -6.05 -14.53
CA ILE A 184 -1.56 -6.86 -15.51
C ILE A 184 -2.76 -6.06 -15.97
N CYS A 185 -2.52 -5.16 -16.93
CA CYS A 185 -3.51 -4.20 -17.41
C CYS A 185 -4.77 -4.90 -17.93
N GLY A 186 -5.94 -4.31 -17.65
CA GLY A 186 -7.24 -4.81 -18.08
C GLY A 186 -7.75 -6.04 -17.32
N SER A 187 -7.06 -6.45 -16.25
CA SER A 187 -7.51 -7.54 -15.39
C SER A 187 -8.65 -7.16 -14.43
N SER A 188 -8.99 -5.87 -14.37
CA SER A 188 -10.12 -5.34 -13.61
C SER A 188 -10.73 -4.11 -14.29
N ARG A 189 -12.03 -3.89 -14.04
CA ARG A 189 -12.75 -2.67 -14.45
C ARG A 189 -13.12 -1.77 -13.27
N LEU A 190 -12.60 -2.08 -12.08
CA LEU A 190 -12.97 -1.39 -10.84
C LEU A 190 -12.53 0.08 -10.83
N ILE A 191 -11.34 0.38 -11.37
CA ILE A 191 -10.77 1.73 -11.36
C ILE A 191 -11.07 2.43 -12.69
N PRO A 192 -11.64 3.65 -12.68
CA PRO A 192 -11.83 4.44 -13.88
C PRO A 192 -10.52 4.59 -14.68
N ARG A 193 -10.57 4.30 -15.97
CA ARG A 193 -9.40 4.30 -16.90
C ARG A 193 -8.35 3.23 -16.57
N GLY A 194 -8.72 2.16 -15.83
CA GLY A 194 -7.85 1.03 -15.49
C GLY A 194 -6.79 1.33 -14.44
N GLY A 195 -5.85 0.41 -14.24
CA GLY A 195 -4.75 0.53 -13.31
C GLY A 195 -5.02 -0.10 -11.94
N ARG A 196 -4.05 0.02 -11.05
CA ARG A 196 -4.08 -0.55 -9.70
C ARG A 196 -3.92 0.54 -8.65
N ILE A 197 -4.77 0.53 -7.65
CA ILE A 197 -4.57 1.24 -6.39
C ILE A 197 -4.07 0.24 -5.35
N ASN A 198 -3.04 0.65 -4.61
CA ASN A 198 -2.57 -0.05 -3.44
C ASN A 198 -2.67 0.88 -2.23
N LEU A 199 -3.34 0.43 -1.18
CA LEU A 199 -3.50 1.14 0.09
C LEU A 199 -2.61 0.46 1.13
N THR A 200 -1.60 1.17 1.63
CA THR A 200 -0.62 0.60 2.56
C THR A 200 -0.72 1.30 3.90
N LEU A 201 -1.25 0.58 4.89
CA LEU A 201 -1.42 1.04 6.27
C LEU A 201 -0.15 0.81 7.08
N ARG A 202 0.23 1.79 7.87
CA ARG A 202 1.42 1.75 8.73
C ARG A 202 1.18 2.48 10.05
N ARG A 203 1.93 2.10 11.06
CA ARG A 203 2.15 2.87 12.28
C ARG A 203 3.49 3.59 12.13
N ALA A 204 3.44 4.87 11.80
CA ALA A 204 4.65 5.66 11.50
C ALA A 204 5.34 6.19 12.76
N ARG A 205 4.57 6.43 13.85
CA ARG A 205 5.05 6.95 15.15
C ARG A 205 4.39 6.27 16.33
#